data_70e1be88db4480d643301234dde80cf4
#
_entry.id   70e1be88db4480d643301234dde80cf4
#
_cell.length_a   1.000
_cell.length_b   1.000
_cell.length_c   1.000
_cell.angle_alpha   90.00
_cell.angle_beta   90.00
_cell.angle_gamma   90.00
#
_symmetry.space_group_name_H-M   'P 1'
#
loop_
_entity.id
_entity.type
_entity.pdbx_description
1 polymer ?
#
loop_
_entity_poly.entity_id
_entity_poly.type
_entity_poly.pdbx_seq_one_letter_code
_entity_poly.pdbx_strand_id
1 'polypeptide(L)'
;MEKMDHVAVSKLLGVWISEDLSWSKNCQEICRRAYSRLSMITKLKYVGVSVEDLLDIYILFIRSVTEYCSVSFHSSLTQEQSKKLETIQKTVLKVILGDMYIGYTAALEMCGLETLHARRQKRCLDFALKCTKNPRNRRLFPLNPVSNEQYIRDK
;
A
#
# COMPACT_ATOMS: atom_id res chain seq x y z
N MET A 1 -9.27 28.37 -29.13
CA MET A 1 -8.61 28.00 -27.88
C MET A 1 -9.63 27.21 -27.06
N GLU A 2 -9.50 25.90 -27.03
CA GLU A 2 -10.40 25.05 -26.25
C GLU A 2 -10.16 25.33 -24.77
N LYS A 3 -11.21 25.68 -24.05
CA LYS A 3 -11.14 25.90 -22.60
C LYS A 3 -10.97 24.53 -21.93
N MET A 4 -9.83 24.29 -21.32
CA MET A 4 -9.64 23.08 -20.50
C MET A 4 -10.55 23.18 -19.28
N ASP A 5 -11.45 22.22 -19.15
CA ASP A 5 -12.31 22.12 -17.97
C ASP A 5 -11.47 21.76 -16.75
N HIS A 6 -11.62 22.54 -15.69
CA HIS A 6 -10.96 22.31 -14.42
C HIS A 6 -11.69 21.19 -13.66
N VAL A 7 -11.02 20.06 -13.42
CA VAL A 7 -11.59 18.90 -12.75
C VAL A 7 -10.97 18.75 -11.37
N ALA A 8 -11.78 18.87 -10.33
CA ALA A 8 -11.32 18.79 -8.94
C ALA A 8 -10.73 17.42 -8.56
N VAL A 9 -11.17 16.32 -9.20
CA VAL A 9 -10.69 14.96 -8.99
C VAL A 9 -10.66 14.21 -10.30
N SER A 10 -9.51 13.64 -10.68
CA SER A 10 -9.34 12.85 -11.88
C SER A 10 -8.77 11.47 -11.59
N LYS A 11 -8.97 10.53 -12.52
CA LYS A 11 -8.43 9.17 -12.41
C LYS A 11 -7.37 8.96 -13.48
N LEU A 12 -6.13 8.74 -13.06
CA LEU A 12 -5.01 8.48 -13.94
C LEU A 12 -4.44 7.07 -13.67
N LEU A 13 -4.43 6.22 -14.69
CA LEU A 13 -3.90 4.85 -14.60
C LEU A 13 -4.42 4.06 -13.37
N GLY A 14 -5.68 4.27 -13.02
CA GLY A 14 -6.30 3.58 -11.88
C GLY A 14 -6.14 4.26 -10.52
N VAL A 15 -5.35 5.33 -10.43
CA VAL A 15 -5.12 6.14 -9.23
C VAL A 15 -6.00 7.38 -9.28
N TRP A 16 -6.64 7.72 -8.18
CA TRP A 16 -7.41 8.96 -8.03
C TRP A 16 -6.52 10.08 -7.51
N ILE A 17 -6.46 11.16 -8.25
CA ILE A 17 -5.67 12.36 -7.95
C ILE A 17 -6.63 13.52 -7.76
N SER A 18 -6.55 14.18 -6.61
CA SER A 18 -7.31 15.39 -6.30
C SER A 18 -6.45 16.63 -6.58
N GLU A 19 -7.08 17.75 -6.88
CA GLU A 19 -6.41 19.03 -7.14
C GLU A 19 -5.52 19.48 -5.98
N ASP A 20 -5.98 19.25 -4.74
CA ASP A 20 -5.24 19.54 -3.50
C ASP A 20 -4.15 18.50 -3.19
N LEU A 21 -3.94 17.54 -4.09
CA LEU A 21 -3.04 16.38 -3.89
C LEU A 21 -3.33 15.58 -2.62
N SER A 22 -4.52 15.70 -2.04
CA SER A 22 -4.95 14.80 -0.97
C SER A 22 -5.23 13.41 -1.52
N TRP A 23 -4.91 12.39 -0.73
CA TRP A 23 -5.11 11.00 -1.14
C TRP A 23 -6.41 10.40 -0.58
N SER A 24 -7.31 11.24 -0.07
CA SER A 24 -8.56 10.82 0.58
C SER A 24 -9.43 9.98 -0.35
N LYS A 25 -9.66 10.46 -1.58
CA LYS A 25 -10.45 9.74 -2.58
C LYS A 25 -9.79 8.42 -3.00
N ASN A 26 -8.47 8.43 -3.21
CA ASN A 26 -7.72 7.23 -3.56
C ASN A 26 -7.78 6.18 -2.44
N CYS A 27 -7.54 6.57 -1.19
CA CYS A 27 -7.65 5.68 -0.03
C CYS A 27 -9.06 5.10 0.12
N GLN A 28 -10.10 5.93 -0.06
CA GLN A 28 -11.49 5.48 -0.02
C GLN A 28 -11.76 4.39 -1.07
N GLU A 29 -11.29 4.58 -2.30
CA GLU A 29 -11.48 3.62 -3.38
C GLU A 29 -10.68 2.33 -3.17
N ILE A 30 -9.46 2.43 -2.62
CA ILE A 30 -8.67 1.26 -2.23
C ILE A 30 -9.43 0.46 -1.17
N CYS A 31 -9.91 1.11 -0.11
CA CYS A 31 -10.69 0.46 0.94
C CYS A 31 -11.95 -0.20 0.37
N ARG A 32 -12.72 0.51 -0.44
CA ARG A 32 -13.94 -0.01 -1.08
C ARG A 32 -13.67 -1.30 -1.87
N ARG A 33 -12.62 -1.28 -2.70
CA ARG A 33 -12.23 -2.46 -3.50
C ARG A 33 -11.75 -3.61 -2.64
N ALA A 34 -10.94 -3.32 -1.62
CA ALA A 34 -10.41 -4.34 -0.73
C ALA A 34 -11.52 -5.02 0.08
N TYR A 35 -12.45 -4.25 0.65
CA TYR A 35 -13.60 -4.80 1.39
C TYR A 35 -14.58 -5.55 0.49
N SER A 36 -14.79 -5.11 -0.74
CA SER A 36 -15.59 -5.87 -1.72
C SER A 36 -14.99 -7.26 -1.97
N ARG A 37 -13.66 -7.39 -1.98
CA ARG A 37 -12.98 -8.67 -2.17
C ARG A 37 -12.91 -9.53 -0.90
N LEU A 38 -13.02 -8.91 0.27
CA LEU A 38 -13.03 -9.64 1.55
C LEU A 38 -14.22 -10.61 1.64
N SER A 39 -15.36 -10.25 1.06
CA SER A 39 -16.54 -11.14 1.04
C SER A 39 -16.26 -12.48 0.37
N MET A 40 -15.37 -12.51 -0.62
CA MET A 40 -14.93 -13.75 -1.27
C MET A 40 -14.12 -14.62 -0.30
N ILE A 41 -13.16 -14.06 0.41
CA ILE A 41 -12.38 -14.80 1.43
C ILE A 41 -13.30 -15.38 2.51
N THR A 42 -14.29 -14.60 2.96
CA THR A 42 -15.25 -15.06 3.97
C THR A 42 -16.05 -16.29 3.45
N LYS A 43 -16.50 -16.25 2.20
CA LYS A 43 -17.21 -17.38 1.58
C LYS A 43 -16.32 -18.61 1.42
N LEU A 44 -15.08 -18.42 0.95
CA LEU A 44 -14.12 -19.51 0.78
C LEU A 44 -13.77 -20.17 2.11
N LYS A 45 -13.60 -19.37 3.17
CA LYS A 45 -13.41 -19.90 4.52
C LYS A 45 -14.61 -20.74 4.98
N TYR A 46 -15.83 -20.26 4.72
CA TYR A 46 -17.03 -20.99 5.10
C TYR A 46 -17.14 -22.36 4.42
N VAL A 47 -16.66 -22.51 3.18
CA VAL A 47 -16.64 -23.81 2.48
C VAL A 47 -15.39 -24.65 2.81
N GLY A 48 -14.58 -24.24 3.78
CA GLY A 48 -13.49 -25.05 4.32
C GLY A 48 -12.16 -24.95 3.57
N VAL A 49 -11.94 -23.88 2.80
CA VAL A 49 -10.61 -23.63 2.18
C VAL A 49 -9.55 -23.44 3.27
N SER A 50 -8.35 -23.99 3.05
CA SER A 50 -7.24 -23.94 4.00
C SER A 50 -6.78 -22.52 4.33
N VAL A 51 -6.13 -22.34 5.49
CA VAL A 51 -5.60 -21.03 5.89
C VAL A 51 -4.52 -20.57 4.92
N GLU A 52 -3.68 -21.48 4.46
CA GLU A 52 -2.60 -21.22 3.50
C GLU A 52 -3.16 -20.69 2.18
N ASP A 53 -4.13 -21.38 1.61
CA ASP A 53 -4.77 -20.95 0.36
C ASP A 53 -5.50 -19.61 0.51
N LEU A 54 -6.15 -19.37 1.64
CA LEU A 54 -6.80 -18.09 1.93
C LEU A 54 -5.79 -16.95 2.06
N LEU A 55 -4.58 -17.22 2.60
CA LEU A 55 -3.48 -16.26 2.66
C LEU A 55 -2.95 -15.94 1.26
N ASP A 56 -2.80 -16.92 0.41
CA ASP A 56 -2.37 -16.72 -0.98
C ASP A 56 -3.40 -15.88 -1.74
N ILE A 57 -4.67 -16.18 -1.58
CA ILE A 57 -5.76 -15.37 -2.16
C ILE A 57 -5.72 -13.94 -1.62
N TYR A 58 -5.51 -13.74 -0.33
CA TYR A 58 -5.32 -12.40 0.24
C TYR A 58 -4.16 -11.66 -0.42
N ILE A 59 -3.00 -12.30 -0.53
CA ILE A 59 -1.78 -11.73 -1.10
C ILE A 59 -2.02 -11.30 -2.56
N LEU A 60 -2.62 -12.16 -3.34
CA LEU A 60 -2.82 -11.94 -4.78
C LEU A 60 -3.94 -10.93 -5.07
N PHE A 61 -5.06 -11.01 -4.36
CA PHE A 61 -6.26 -10.26 -4.72
C PHE A 61 -6.50 -9.00 -3.87
N ILE A 62 -6.24 -9.03 -2.57
CA ILE A 62 -6.54 -7.89 -1.69
C ILE A 62 -5.30 -7.03 -1.48
N ARG A 63 -4.17 -7.63 -1.09
CA ARG A 63 -2.93 -6.90 -0.84
C ARG A 63 -2.43 -6.20 -2.11
N SER A 64 -2.57 -6.82 -3.28
CA SER A 64 -2.24 -6.21 -4.57
C SER A 64 -2.97 -4.88 -4.80
N VAL A 65 -4.23 -4.77 -4.37
CA VAL A 65 -5.01 -3.51 -4.46
C VAL A 65 -4.49 -2.46 -3.49
N THR A 66 -4.16 -2.86 -2.25
CA THR A 66 -3.68 -1.93 -1.22
C THR A 66 -2.28 -1.40 -1.49
N GLU A 67 -1.50 -2.13 -2.29
CA GLU A 67 -0.12 -1.78 -2.63
C GLU A 67 0.04 -1.19 -4.05
N TYR A 68 -1.02 -1.21 -4.86
CA TYR A 68 -0.98 -0.66 -6.21
C TYR A 68 -0.59 0.81 -6.22
N CYS A 69 0.44 1.17 -6.98
CA CYS A 69 0.97 2.53 -7.07
C CYS A 69 1.35 3.17 -5.71
N SER A 70 1.62 2.38 -4.68
CA SER A 70 1.89 2.89 -3.33
C SER A 70 3.07 3.86 -3.26
N VAL A 71 4.02 3.76 -4.16
CA VAL A 71 5.16 4.67 -4.27
C VAL A 71 4.73 6.12 -4.55
N SER A 72 3.61 6.31 -5.26
CA SER A 72 3.13 7.65 -5.61
C SER A 72 2.46 8.38 -4.45
N PHE A 73 1.94 7.66 -3.44
CA PHE A 73 1.15 8.29 -2.39
C PHE A 73 1.61 7.99 -0.95
N HIS A 74 2.48 6.99 -0.75
CA HIS A 74 2.85 6.55 0.61
C HIS A 74 3.39 7.66 1.50
N SER A 75 4.30 8.49 1.00
CA SER A 75 4.94 9.58 1.74
C SER A 75 3.99 10.74 2.10
N SER A 76 2.90 10.87 1.37
CA SER A 76 1.91 11.94 1.54
C SER A 76 0.64 11.49 2.26
N LEU A 77 0.58 10.22 2.71
CA LEU A 77 -0.54 9.73 3.50
C LEU A 77 -0.56 10.35 4.90
N THR A 78 -1.74 10.76 5.34
CA THR A 78 -1.94 11.06 6.75
C THR A 78 -1.86 9.80 7.60
N GLN A 79 -1.61 9.97 8.90
CA GLN A 79 -1.62 8.82 9.84
C GLN A 79 -2.96 8.09 9.84
N GLU A 80 -4.07 8.83 9.72
CA GLU A 80 -5.41 8.25 9.64
C GLU A 80 -5.60 7.41 8.38
N GLN A 81 -5.18 7.92 7.22
CA GLN A 81 -5.24 7.19 5.95
C GLN A 81 -4.38 5.93 6.00
N SER A 82 -3.17 6.03 6.55
CA SER A 82 -2.29 4.87 6.71
C SER A 82 -2.91 3.82 7.64
N LYS A 83 -3.54 4.23 8.76
CA LYS A 83 -4.27 3.34 9.67
C LYS A 83 -5.48 2.68 9.00
N LYS A 84 -6.23 3.41 8.16
CA LYS A 84 -7.36 2.84 7.39
C LYS A 84 -6.89 1.72 6.47
N LEU A 85 -5.80 1.91 5.75
CA LEU A 85 -5.21 0.87 4.90
C LEU A 85 -4.73 -0.33 5.72
N GLU A 86 -4.08 -0.10 6.86
CA GLU A 86 -3.63 -1.17 7.75
C GLU A 86 -4.79 -1.98 8.34
N THR A 87 -5.94 -1.33 8.60
CA THR A 87 -7.15 -1.97 9.10
C THR A 87 -7.68 -3.03 8.12
N ILE A 88 -7.47 -2.87 6.82
CA ILE A 88 -7.84 -3.87 5.82
C ILE A 88 -7.12 -5.19 6.12
N GLN A 89 -5.80 -5.18 6.28
CA GLN A 89 -5.02 -6.38 6.58
C GLN A 89 -5.43 -7.00 7.91
N LYS A 90 -5.63 -6.18 8.96
CA LYS A 90 -6.13 -6.65 10.26
C LYS A 90 -7.45 -7.40 10.12
N THR A 91 -8.39 -6.83 9.38
CA THR A 91 -9.71 -7.43 9.17
C THR A 91 -9.62 -8.74 8.40
N VAL A 92 -8.81 -8.77 7.34
CA VAL A 92 -8.60 -9.98 6.53
C VAL A 92 -7.99 -11.10 7.39
N LEU A 93 -6.92 -10.81 8.14
CA LEU A 93 -6.27 -11.80 9.01
C LEU A 93 -7.20 -12.31 10.11
N LYS A 94 -8.03 -11.42 10.68
CA LYS A 94 -9.07 -11.83 11.63
C LYS A 94 -10.08 -12.80 11.02
N VAL A 95 -10.47 -12.57 9.76
CA VAL A 95 -11.38 -13.48 9.05
C VAL A 95 -10.67 -14.81 8.75
N ILE A 96 -9.44 -14.79 8.23
CA ILE A 96 -8.71 -16.00 7.86
C ILE A 96 -8.42 -16.87 9.08
N LEU A 97 -7.88 -16.29 10.15
CA LEU A 97 -7.45 -17.04 11.34
C LEU A 97 -8.62 -17.45 12.26
N GLY A 98 -9.73 -16.67 12.26
CA GLY A 98 -10.86 -16.96 13.15
C GLY A 98 -10.45 -17.01 14.62
N ASP A 99 -10.68 -18.14 15.27
CA ASP A 99 -10.38 -18.33 16.71
C ASP A 99 -8.88 -18.30 17.03
N MET A 100 -8.02 -18.55 16.04
CA MET A 100 -6.57 -18.43 16.18
C MET A 100 -6.08 -16.97 16.20
N TYR A 101 -6.95 -16.00 15.92
CA TYR A 101 -6.59 -14.58 15.93
C TYR A 101 -6.55 -14.02 17.35
N ILE A 102 -5.39 -13.99 17.97
CA ILE A 102 -5.16 -13.44 19.32
C ILE A 102 -4.72 -11.98 19.31
N GLY A 103 -4.30 -11.45 18.16
CA GLY A 103 -3.86 -10.06 18.00
C GLY A 103 -3.17 -9.83 16.67
N TYR A 104 -3.02 -8.56 16.28
CA TYR A 104 -2.49 -8.25 14.94
C TYR A 104 -1.02 -8.63 14.79
N THR A 105 -0.18 -8.33 15.79
CA THR A 105 1.26 -8.66 15.75
C THR A 105 1.47 -10.16 15.67
N ALA A 106 0.80 -10.92 16.54
CA ALA A 106 0.88 -12.37 16.51
C ALA A 106 0.35 -12.97 15.19
N ALA A 107 -0.72 -12.40 14.64
CA ALA A 107 -1.25 -12.82 13.34
C ALA A 107 -0.26 -12.58 12.20
N LEU A 108 0.49 -11.47 12.21
CA LEU A 108 1.55 -11.21 11.24
C LEU A 108 2.68 -12.24 11.34
N GLU A 109 3.12 -12.54 12.56
CA GLU A 109 4.17 -13.55 12.84
C GLU A 109 3.72 -14.95 12.38
N MET A 110 2.51 -15.36 12.77
CA MET A 110 1.95 -16.66 12.36
C MET A 110 1.84 -16.83 10.84
N CYS A 111 1.49 -15.75 10.14
CA CYS A 111 1.33 -15.78 8.68
C CYS A 111 2.59 -15.39 7.91
N GLY A 112 3.71 -15.10 8.57
CA GLY A 112 4.95 -14.64 7.93
C GLY A 112 4.77 -13.32 7.14
N LEU A 113 3.92 -12.42 7.61
CA LEU A 113 3.58 -11.18 6.93
C LEU A 113 4.18 -9.96 7.64
N GLU A 114 4.52 -8.94 6.85
CA GLU A 114 4.87 -7.60 7.32
C GLU A 114 3.63 -6.69 7.33
N THR A 115 3.69 -5.60 8.11
CA THR A 115 2.65 -4.56 8.04
C THR A 115 2.59 -3.94 6.63
N LEU A 116 1.42 -3.53 6.20
CA LEU A 116 1.29 -2.82 4.90
C LEU A 116 2.10 -1.52 4.89
N HIS A 117 2.26 -0.87 6.05
CA HIS A 117 3.09 0.34 6.17
C HIS A 117 4.57 0.02 5.86
N ALA A 118 5.16 -0.98 6.54
CA ALA A 118 6.55 -1.37 6.31
C ALA A 118 6.81 -1.78 4.85
N ARG A 119 5.88 -2.54 4.27
CA ARG A 119 5.97 -2.96 2.88
C ARG A 119 5.93 -1.78 1.90
N ARG A 120 5.02 -0.81 2.11
CA ARG A 120 4.96 0.40 1.28
C ARG A 120 6.24 1.22 1.40
N GLN A 121 6.77 1.37 2.62
CA GLN A 121 8.05 2.06 2.86
C GLN A 121 9.21 1.38 2.11
N LYS A 122 9.33 0.06 2.23
CA LYS A 122 10.35 -0.72 1.50
C LYS A 122 10.25 -0.52 -0.01
N ARG A 123 9.02 -0.57 -0.57
CA ARG A 123 8.80 -0.31 -2.00
C ARG A 123 9.23 1.10 -2.43
N CYS A 124 8.99 2.11 -1.61
CA CYS A 124 9.45 3.47 -1.90
C CYS A 124 10.99 3.57 -1.92
N LEU A 125 11.66 2.92 -0.96
CA LEU A 125 13.12 2.86 -0.92
C LEU A 125 13.69 2.11 -2.13
N ASP A 126 13.14 0.96 -2.46
CA ASP A 126 13.56 0.17 -3.62
C ASP A 126 13.37 0.94 -4.93
N PHE A 127 12.25 1.67 -5.05
CA PHE A 127 11.99 2.52 -6.20
C PHE A 127 12.99 3.68 -6.29
N ALA A 128 13.25 4.38 -5.19
CA ALA A 128 14.22 5.46 -5.13
C ALA A 128 15.63 4.98 -5.54
N LEU A 129 16.07 3.84 -5.00
CA LEU A 129 17.34 3.22 -5.37
C LEU A 129 17.41 2.84 -6.86
N LYS A 130 16.32 2.34 -7.43
CA LYS A 130 16.25 2.04 -8.88
C LYS A 130 16.31 3.32 -9.71
N CYS A 131 15.66 4.40 -9.27
CA CYS A 131 15.69 5.70 -9.95
C CYS A 131 17.09 6.29 -9.96
N THR A 132 17.81 6.26 -8.83
CA THR A 132 19.18 6.80 -8.74
C THR A 132 20.19 6.01 -9.57
N LYS A 133 19.98 4.70 -9.72
CA LYS A 133 20.84 3.83 -10.54
C LYS A 133 20.61 3.99 -12.05
N ASN A 134 19.43 4.45 -12.47
CA ASN A 134 19.08 4.59 -13.88
C ASN A 134 19.59 5.93 -14.43
N PRO A 135 20.48 5.93 -15.45
CA PRO A 135 21.03 7.16 -16.04
C PRO A 135 19.97 8.13 -16.57
N ARG A 136 18.84 7.61 -17.09
CA ARG A 136 17.73 8.44 -17.59
C ARG A 136 17.04 9.24 -16.46
N ASN A 137 16.96 8.64 -15.28
CA ASN A 137 16.29 9.26 -14.13
C ASN A 137 17.21 10.15 -13.30
N ARG A 138 18.54 10.04 -13.48
CA ARG A 138 19.54 10.83 -12.76
C ARG A 138 19.35 12.34 -12.92
N ARG A 139 18.80 12.78 -14.05
CA ARG A 139 18.47 14.20 -14.30
C ARG A 139 17.32 14.71 -13.42
N LEU A 140 16.40 13.82 -13.04
CA LEU A 140 15.22 14.12 -12.20
C LEU A 140 15.54 14.04 -10.70
N PHE A 141 16.56 13.26 -10.34
CA PHE A 141 17.00 13.04 -8.97
C PHE A 141 18.50 13.32 -8.87
N PRO A 142 18.93 14.61 -8.97
CA PRO A 142 20.34 14.94 -8.78
C PRO A 142 20.74 14.56 -7.36
N LEU A 143 21.78 13.73 -7.23
CA LEU A 143 22.38 13.41 -5.94
C LEU A 143 22.97 14.71 -5.39
N ASN A 144 22.48 15.18 -4.25
CA ASN A 144 23.01 16.35 -3.61
C ASN A 144 24.39 15.98 -3.00
N PRO A 145 25.51 16.54 -3.47
CA PRO A 145 26.85 16.17 -3.00
C PRO A 145 27.05 16.44 -1.50
N VAL A 146 26.26 17.33 -0.91
CA VAL A 146 26.38 17.72 0.51
C VAL A 146 25.77 16.68 1.47
N SER A 147 24.85 15.83 1.02
CA SER A 147 24.19 14.87 1.93
C SER A 147 24.97 13.58 2.18
N ASN A 148 26.00 13.28 1.38
CA ASN A 148 26.79 12.06 1.55
C ASN A 148 27.83 12.13 2.68
N GLU A 149 28.28 13.30 3.06
CA GLU A 149 29.29 13.44 4.14
C GLU A 149 28.67 13.41 5.54
N GLN A 150 27.43 13.85 5.72
CA GLN A 150 26.76 13.81 7.02
C GLN A 150 26.25 12.42 7.39
N TYR A 151 25.82 11.62 6.42
CA TYR A 151 25.31 10.25 6.68
C TYR A 151 26.41 9.23 7.07
N ILE A 152 27.68 9.56 6.80
CA ILE A 152 28.82 8.69 7.11
C ILE A 152 29.42 9.03 8.49
N ARG A 153 29.11 10.19 9.07
CA ARG A 153 29.63 10.60 10.39
C ARG A 153 28.84 10.11 11.59
N ASP A 154 27.60 9.64 11.38
CA ASP A 154 26.70 9.19 12.47
C ASP A 154 26.52 7.65 12.52
N LYS A 155 27.52 6.89 12.05
CA LYS A 155 27.60 5.43 12.26
C LYS A 155 28.80 5.05 13.07
#